data_868f563f0d943b3c7337e61ac5dfc357
#
_entry.id   868f563f0d943b3c7337e61ac5dfc357
#
_cell.length_a   1.000
_cell.length_b   1.000
_cell.length_c   1.000
_cell.angle_alpha   90.00
_cell.angle_beta   90.00
_cell.angle_gamma   90.00
#
_symmetry.space_group_name_H-M   'P 1'
#
loop_
_entity.id
_entity.type
_entity.pdbx_description
1 polymer ?
#
loop_
_entity_poly.entity_id
_entity_poly.type
_entity_poly.pdbx_seq_one_letter_code
_entity_poly.pdbx_strand_id
1 'polypeptide(L)'
;MIKKGFQTGVVAALMATVNLAWAQGAELEGVHVSTTSVGTQVTLDLSGVTNERLFTLDHPDRAVIDLTNTRLLGGVRLPLGAGVVSGFRVGAQPGGTLRVVMQLSSLTSARTAWLQTPGSATRQLVITLGNASAAPMTASVSLPATTAAAVVTSAPASTAPTSVASSADVELSPKIVRAAHAPTESGRDIVVAVDAGHGGQDPGAIGHGGTREKDVTLAIARALAERINGEPGMRAVLTRDRDEFLVLRDRIGRARIAKADMFVSIHADSIANRDVSGASVYVLSEHGASNEAARWLADRENAADLMGGVRLDNKDKQLASVLMDLSQTANISASMTAAQRVIGSLDAVGQVRKAQVQQAGFVVLKSPDIPSMLVETAYISNPEEEVSLRNTRHQGALAEAIFAGLRGYFTANPPVGTRFAQARRGATMASVLTSTPVDAGSGMSGR
;
A
#
# COMPACT_ATOMS: atom_id res chain seq x y z
N MET A 1 3.12 -63.52 66.81
CA MET A 1 3.68 -62.17 67.00
C MET A 1 4.77 -61.96 65.97
N ILE A 2 4.47 -61.32 64.86
CA ILE A 2 5.39 -61.09 63.78
C ILE A 2 5.33 -59.59 63.46
N LYS A 3 6.41 -58.88 63.75
CA LYS A 3 6.58 -57.47 63.40
C LYS A 3 7.04 -57.38 61.97
N LYS A 4 6.25 -56.75 61.10
CA LYS A 4 6.67 -56.35 59.74
C LYS A 4 7.32 -54.96 59.80
N GLY A 5 8.59 -54.89 59.40
CA GLY A 5 9.31 -53.63 59.20
C GLY A 5 8.87 -52.97 57.87
N PHE A 6 8.61 -51.69 57.96
CA PHE A 6 8.33 -50.82 56.82
C PHE A 6 9.65 -50.16 56.35
N GLN A 7 10.13 -50.50 55.16
CA GLN A 7 11.24 -49.75 54.53
C GLN A 7 10.65 -48.60 53.73
N THR A 8 11.01 -47.40 54.14
CA THR A 8 10.71 -46.16 53.43
C THR A 8 11.77 -45.93 52.38
N GLY A 9 11.41 -46.14 51.12
CA GLY A 9 12.23 -45.77 49.97
C GLY A 9 12.02 -44.30 49.66
N VAL A 10 13.10 -43.51 49.76
CA VAL A 10 13.13 -42.12 49.31
C VAL A 10 13.35 -42.10 47.82
N VAL A 11 12.33 -41.74 47.06
CA VAL A 11 12.42 -41.44 45.62
C VAL A 11 12.83 -39.97 45.49
N ALA A 12 14.06 -39.71 45.13
CA ALA A 12 14.54 -38.38 44.77
C ALA A 12 14.00 -38.03 43.38
N ALA A 13 12.97 -37.16 43.32
CA ALA A 13 12.45 -36.59 42.07
C ALA A 13 13.44 -35.50 41.61
N LEU A 14 14.19 -35.77 40.52
CA LEU A 14 14.99 -34.80 39.81
C LEU A 14 14.05 -33.86 39.07
N MET A 15 13.76 -32.68 39.60
CA MET A 15 13.05 -31.61 38.92
C MET A 15 14.00 -30.98 37.88
N ALA A 16 13.90 -31.40 36.63
CA ALA A 16 14.51 -30.67 35.53
C ALA A 16 13.74 -29.36 35.35
N THR A 17 14.28 -28.27 35.80
CA THR A 17 13.79 -26.94 35.51
C THR A 17 14.10 -26.63 34.04
N VAL A 18 13.13 -26.84 33.16
CA VAL A 18 13.16 -26.31 31.80
C VAL A 18 13.00 -24.80 31.92
N ASN A 19 14.11 -24.08 31.82
CA ASN A 19 14.08 -22.64 31.62
C ASN A 19 13.47 -22.37 30.26
N LEU A 20 12.15 -22.12 30.19
CA LEU A 20 11.53 -21.42 29.08
C LEU A 20 12.11 -20.01 29.10
N ALA A 21 13.18 -19.78 28.36
CA ALA A 21 13.59 -18.44 27.99
C ALA A 21 12.47 -17.88 27.09
N TRP A 22 11.54 -17.19 27.70
CA TRP A 22 10.64 -16.29 26.97
C TRP A 22 11.55 -15.36 26.19
N ALA A 23 11.37 -15.26 24.88
CA ALA A 23 12.07 -14.31 24.05
C ALA A 23 11.76 -12.91 24.60
N GLN A 24 12.60 -12.43 25.48
CA GLN A 24 12.49 -11.07 26.01
C GLN A 24 12.79 -10.15 24.82
N GLY A 25 11.82 -9.26 24.50
CA GLY A 25 12.01 -8.24 23.49
C GLY A 25 13.25 -7.39 23.84
N ALA A 26 13.82 -6.74 22.82
CA ALA A 26 14.95 -5.85 23.02
C ALA A 26 14.57 -4.65 23.92
N GLU A 27 15.54 -4.10 24.61
CA GLU A 27 15.40 -2.85 25.36
C GLU A 27 16.31 -1.79 24.75
N LEU A 28 15.79 -0.57 24.55
CA LEU A 28 16.60 0.59 24.21
C LEU A 28 17.22 1.14 25.50
N GLU A 29 18.54 0.96 25.62
CA GLU A 29 19.32 1.29 26.81
C GLU A 29 19.97 2.68 26.74
N GLY A 30 20.22 3.18 25.49
CA GLY A 30 20.85 4.48 25.30
C GLY A 30 20.58 5.06 23.91
N VAL A 31 20.65 6.39 23.85
CA VAL A 31 20.59 7.15 22.59
C VAL A 31 21.73 8.17 22.60
N HIS A 32 22.60 8.12 21.60
CA HIS A 32 23.75 9.02 21.46
C HIS A 32 23.67 9.72 20.12
N VAL A 33 24.15 10.97 20.07
CA VAL A 33 24.26 11.72 18.83
C VAL A 33 25.64 12.37 18.73
N SER A 34 26.24 12.28 17.56
CA SER A 34 27.54 12.89 17.26
C SER A 34 27.59 13.42 15.84
N THR A 35 28.43 14.42 15.63
CA THR A 35 28.70 14.95 14.28
C THR A 35 30.02 14.40 13.77
N THR A 36 30.03 13.87 12.56
CA THR A 36 31.20 13.28 11.90
C THR A 36 31.48 14.01 10.58
N SER A 37 32.58 13.71 9.93
CA SER A 37 32.91 14.24 8.59
C SER A 37 31.93 13.82 7.49
N VAL A 38 31.17 12.74 7.71
CA VAL A 38 30.19 12.18 6.78
C VAL A 38 28.75 12.55 7.12
N GLY A 39 28.53 13.35 8.16
CA GLY A 39 27.19 13.78 8.59
C GLY A 39 26.94 13.58 10.07
N THR A 40 25.70 13.59 10.49
CA THR A 40 25.29 13.32 11.88
C THR A 40 25.05 11.86 12.07
N GLN A 41 25.62 11.28 13.10
CA GLN A 41 25.38 9.90 13.52
C GLN A 41 24.56 9.85 14.79
N VAL A 42 23.52 9.01 14.79
CA VAL A 42 22.72 8.66 15.96
C VAL A 42 22.93 7.18 16.25
N THR A 43 23.36 6.86 17.47
CA THR A 43 23.58 5.49 17.90
C THR A 43 22.53 5.10 18.94
N LEU A 44 21.87 3.98 18.73
CA LEU A 44 20.92 3.37 19.65
C LEU A 44 21.55 2.13 20.24
N ASP A 45 21.67 2.09 21.57
CA ASP A 45 22.18 0.93 22.31
C ASP A 45 21.00 0.01 22.66
N LEU A 46 21.08 -1.25 22.27
CA LEU A 46 19.98 -2.23 22.36
C LEU A 46 20.47 -3.52 23.05
N SER A 47 19.72 -4.01 24.05
CA SER A 47 20.04 -5.22 24.80
C SER A 47 19.76 -6.53 24.04
N GLY A 48 19.15 -6.46 22.87
CA GLY A 48 18.71 -7.64 22.14
C GLY A 48 18.57 -7.44 20.62
N VAL A 49 18.04 -8.47 19.98
CA VAL A 49 17.75 -8.45 18.53
C VAL A 49 16.39 -7.81 18.29
N THR A 50 16.35 -6.80 17.44
CA THR A 50 15.13 -6.17 16.95
C THR A 50 15.19 -6.01 15.43
N ASN A 51 14.04 -5.92 14.80
CA ASN A 51 13.95 -5.47 13.41
C ASN A 51 13.69 -3.98 13.41
N GLU A 52 14.45 -3.24 12.62
CA GLU A 52 14.30 -1.81 12.47
C GLU A 52 13.64 -1.43 11.15
N ARG A 53 12.89 -0.34 11.18
CA ARG A 53 12.36 0.32 10.00
C ARG A 53 12.66 1.80 10.10
N LEU A 54 13.61 2.28 9.28
CA LEU A 54 13.97 3.69 9.18
C LEU A 54 13.20 4.34 8.01
N PHE A 55 12.64 5.54 8.25
CA PHE A 55 12.03 6.37 7.24
C PHE A 55 12.15 7.86 7.62
N THR A 56 12.03 8.73 6.65
CA THR A 56 12.04 10.19 6.87
C THR A 56 10.66 10.76 6.58
N LEU A 57 10.32 11.85 7.24
CA LEU A 57 9.08 12.62 7.05
C LEU A 57 9.45 14.08 6.87
N ASP A 58 8.75 14.76 5.99
CA ASP A 58 8.79 16.21 5.79
C ASP A 58 7.64 16.92 6.51
N HIS A 59 7.73 18.24 6.61
CA HIS A 59 6.73 19.14 7.19
C HIS A 59 6.17 18.73 8.58
N PRO A 60 6.98 18.78 9.66
CA PRO A 60 8.40 19.15 9.75
C PRO A 60 9.32 17.97 9.43
N ASP A 61 10.55 18.28 9.01
CA ASP A 61 11.56 17.30 8.64
C ASP A 61 11.93 16.40 9.83
N ARG A 62 11.81 15.08 9.63
CA ARG A 62 12.06 14.08 10.67
C ARG A 62 12.66 12.82 10.07
N ALA A 63 13.56 12.18 10.78
CA ALA A 63 13.89 10.77 10.57
C ALA A 63 13.23 9.95 11.70
N VAL A 64 12.56 8.88 11.34
CA VAL A 64 11.81 8.02 12.24
C VAL A 64 12.34 6.61 12.12
N ILE A 65 12.60 5.97 13.27
CA ILE A 65 12.96 4.56 13.30
C ILE A 65 12.01 3.81 14.23
N ASP A 66 11.42 2.74 13.69
CA ASP A 66 10.58 1.81 14.41
C ASP A 66 11.38 0.55 14.73
N LEU A 67 11.38 0.16 16.00
CA LEU A 67 12.07 -1.01 16.52
C LEU A 67 11.01 -2.00 17.01
N THR A 68 10.83 -3.11 16.31
CA THR A 68 9.80 -4.11 16.64
C THR A 68 10.20 -4.90 17.88
N ASN A 69 9.22 -5.29 18.68
CA ASN A 69 9.42 -6.05 19.92
C ASN A 69 10.48 -5.42 20.85
N THR A 70 10.42 -4.08 20.98
CA THR A 70 11.40 -3.30 21.74
C THR A 70 10.66 -2.39 22.72
N ARG A 71 11.22 -2.21 23.91
CA ARG A 71 10.73 -1.28 24.91
C ARG A 71 11.83 -0.30 25.33
N LEU A 72 11.44 0.86 25.83
CA LEU A 72 12.36 1.84 26.38
C LEU A 72 12.72 1.42 27.80
N LEU A 73 14.01 1.30 28.10
CA LEU A 73 14.48 1.06 29.47
C LEU A 73 14.23 2.30 30.34
N GLY A 74 13.73 2.07 31.56
CA GLY A 74 13.46 3.16 32.47
C GLY A 74 14.73 3.96 32.81
N GLY A 75 14.65 5.29 32.72
CA GLY A 75 15.78 6.17 33.02
C GLY A 75 16.66 6.59 31.86
N VAL A 76 16.40 6.10 30.65
CA VAL A 76 17.10 6.54 29.43
C VAL A 76 16.86 8.04 29.22
N ARG A 77 17.96 8.80 29.15
CA ARG A 77 17.91 10.23 28.82
C ARG A 77 18.14 10.42 27.33
N LEU A 78 17.23 11.16 26.67
CA LEU A 78 17.41 11.52 25.28
C LEU A 78 18.43 12.66 25.19
N PRO A 79 19.38 12.61 24.23
CA PRO A 79 20.38 13.65 24.06
C PRO A 79 19.76 14.94 23.54
N LEU A 80 20.45 16.05 23.74
CA LEU A 80 20.19 17.26 23.02
C LEU A 80 20.56 17.03 21.54
N GLY A 81 19.91 17.76 20.63
CA GLY A 81 20.22 17.67 19.21
C GLY A 81 21.65 18.07 18.89
N ALA A 82 22.21 17.48 17.83
CA ALA A 82 23.51 17.84 17.27
C ALA A 82 23.47 17.70 15.75
N GLY A 83 24.29 18.49 15.04
CA GLY A 83 24.34 18.51 13.58
C GLY A 83 22.99 18.82 12.94
N VAL A 84 22.49 17.93 12.08
CA VAL A 84 21.17 18.08 11.45
C VAL A 84 20.01 17.65 12.35
N VAL A 85 20.27 17.02 13.48
CA VAL A 85 19.24 16.59 14.45
C VAL A 85 19.00 17.70 15.46
N SER A 86 17.81 18.25 15.51
CA SER A 86 17.41 19.31 16.46
C SER A 86 16.75 18.77 17.73
N GLY A 87 16.34 17.52 17.77
CA GLY A 87 15.74 16.91 18.96
C GLY A 87 15.26 15.49 18.74
N PHE A 88 14.87 14.83 19.86
CA PHE A 88 14.42 13.45 19.87
C PHE A 88 13.07 13.31 20.56
N ARG A 89 12.27 12.34 20.11
CA ARG A 89 11.08 11.82 20.79
C ARG A 89 11.09 10.30 20.71
N VAL A 90 10.73 9.65 21.81
CA VAL A 90 10.60 8.18 21.86
C VAL A 90 9.24 7.84 22.43
N GLY A 91 8.55 6.89 21.83
CA GLY A 91 7.24 6.46 22.29
C GLY A 91 6.90 5.03 21.85
N ALA A 92 6.21 4.31 22.73
CA ALA A 92 5.67 3.01 22.41
C ALA A 92 4.53 3.12 21.39
N GLN A 93 4.50 2.21 20.43
CA GLN A 93 3.45 2.06 19.43
C GLN A 93 2.69 0.75 19.68
N PRO A 94 1.45 0.61 19.18
CA PRO A 94 0.74 -0.66 19.23
C PRO A 94 1.56 -1.81 18.64
N GLY A 95 1.38 -3.03 19.16
CA GLY A 95 2.11 -4.20 18.68
C GLY A 95 3.54 -4.34 19.18
N GLY A 96 3.90 -3.67 20.31
CA GLY A 96 5.22 -3.83 20.94
C GLY A 96 6.36 -3.16 20.16
N THR A 97 6.06 -2.19 19.33
CA THR A 97 7.05 -1.42 18.57
C THR A 97 7.43 -0.16 19.35
N LEU A 98 8.73 0.12 19.45
CA LEU A 98 9.24 1.38 19.97
C LEU A 98 9.61 2.30 18.82
N ARG A 99 9.04 3.50 18.80
CA ARG A 99 9.33 4.53 17.77
C ARG A 99 10.28 5.58 18.32
N VAL A 100 11.38 5.80 17.63
CA VAL A 100 12.30 6.91 17.89
C VAL A 100 12.18 7.90 16.75
N VAL A 101 11.85 9.15 17.07
CA VAL A 101 11.71 10.26 16.10
C VAL A 101 12.85 11.24 16.34
N MET A 102 13.62 11.50 15.30
CA MET A 102 14.66 12.50 15.24
C MET A 102 14.12 13.70 14.46
N GLN A 103 13.99 14.86 15.09
CA GLN A 103 13.64 16.11 14.42
C GLN A 103 14.85 16.64 13.67
N LEU A 104 14.69 17.02 12.41
CA LEU A 104 15.76 17.46 11.54
C LEU A 104 15.64 18.96 11.27
N SER A 105 16.76 19.63 11.12
CA SER A 105 16.82 21.04 10.67
C SER A 105 16.63 21.19 9.16
N SER A 106 16.89 20.12 8.41
CA SER A 106 16.63 20.00 6.98
C SER A 106 16.50 18.53 6.58
N LEU A 107 15.70 18.23 5.58
CA LEU A 107 15.54 16.88 5.06
C LEU A 107 16.88 16.37 4.54
N THR A 108 17.28 15.20 4.98
CA THR A 108 18.56 14.58 4.61
C THR A 108 18.40 13.06 4.46
N SER A 109 19.31 12.44 3.71
CA SER A 109 19.33 10.98 3.60
C SER A 109 19.65 10.33 4.94
N ALA A 110 18.99 9.22 5.26
CA ALA A 110 19.19 8.46 6.47
C ALA A 110 19.51 6.99 6.13
N ARG A 111 20.49 6.39 6.83
CA ARG A 111 20.89 4.99 6.65
C ARG A 111 21.14 4.35 7.99
N THR A 112 20.90 3.03 8.09
CA THR A 112 21.20 2.25 9.29
C THR A 112 22.39 1.31 9.04
N ALA A 113 23.12 1.04 10.09
CA ALA A 113 24.13 -0.01 10.15
C ALA A 113 24.19 -0.61 11.55
N TRP A 114 24.27 -1.94 11.64
CA TRP A 114 24.45 -2.64 12.92
C TRP A 114 25.91 -2.80 13.26
N LEU A 115 26.29 -2.37 14.44
CA LEU A 115 27.62 -2.64 15.01
C LEU A 115 27.45 -3.62 16.18
N GLN A 116 28.27 -4.67 16.18
CA GLN A 116 28.33 -5.63 17.28
C GLN A 116 29.76 -5.68 17.79
N THR A 117 29.96 -5.33 19.03
CA THR A 117 31.25 -5.48 19.70
C THR A 117 31.39 -6.94 20.15
N PRO A 118 32.44 -7.66 19.76
CA PRO A 118 32.66 -9.02 20.22
C PRO A 118 32.72 -9.08 21.73
N GLY A 119 31.90 -9.96 22.33
CA GLY A 119 31.84 -10.14 23.80
C GLY A 119 30.86 -9.20 24.53
N SER A 120 30.16 -8.28 23.82
CA SER A 120 29.11 -7.44 24.41
C SER A 120 27.72 -8.05 24.17
N ALA A 121 26.87 -8.02 25.21
CA ALA A 121 25.46 -8.36 25.07
C ALA A 121 24.66 -7.23 24.40
N THR A 122 25.20 -5.99 24.40
CA THR A 122 24.59 -4.81 23.80
C THR A 122 24.96 -4.68 22.33
N ARG A 123 23.99 -4.46 21.50
CA ARG A 123 24.14 -4.17 20.07
C ARG A 123 23.91 -2.69 19.82
N GLN A 124 24.65 -2.13 18.88
CA GLN A 124 24.49 -0.73 18.48
C GLN A 124 23.88 -0.63 17.09
N LEU A 125 22.79 0.11 17.01
CA LEU A 125 22.22 0.50 15.72
C LEU A 125 22.63 1.94 15.44
N VAL A 126 23.46 2.11 14.41
CA VAL A 126 23.97 3.43 13.98
C VAL A 126 23.12 3.94 12.84
N ILE A 127 22.57 5.14 12.99
CA ILE A 127 21.81 5.86 11.97
C ILE A 127 22.69 7.01 11.51
N THR A 128 23.05 7.05 10.23
CA THR A 128 23.82 8.13 9.62
C THR A 128 22.88 9.03 8.83
N LEU A 129 22.92 10.33 9.14
CA LEU A 129 22.11 11.38 8.53
C LEU A 129 23.04 12.34 7.79
N GLY A 130 22.94 12.46 6.46
CA GLY A 130 23.75 13.35 5.65
C GLY A 130 23.99 12.83 4.24
N ASN A 131 24.55 13.68 3.37
CA ASN A 131 24.92 13.33 2.00
C ASN A 131 26.28 12.60 2.00
N ALA A 132 26.28 11.32 2.30
CA ALA A 132 27.44 10.49 2.08
C ALA A 132 27.38 9.94 0.65
N SER A 133 28.05 10.61 -0.27
CA SER A 133 28.63 9.92 -1.44
C SER A 133 29.66 8.96 -0.87
N ALA A 134 29.34 7.63 -0.91
CA ALA A 134 30.12 6.81 -0.29
C ALA A 134 30.69 5.55 -0.42
N ALA A 135 31.75 5.22 -0.20
CA ALA A 135 32.42 3.92 -0.22
C ALA A 135 31.95 3.01 0.94
N PRO A 136 31.86 1.70 0.75
CA PRO A 136 31.59 0.79 1.84
C PRO A 136 32.81 0.74 2.76
N MET A 137 32.62 1.12 4.01
CA MET A 137 33.63 0.90 5.04
C MET A 137 33.61 -0.58 5.44
N THR A 138 34.49 -1.36 4.83
CA THR A 138 34.97 -2.61 5.40
C THR A 138 35.85 -2.25 6.60
N ALA A 139 35.37 -2.53 7.78
CA ALA A 139 36.19 -2.45 9.00
C ALA A 139 37.24 -3.56 8.92
N SER A 140 38.47 -3.21 8.55
CA SER A 140 39.63 -4.08 8.66
C SER A 140 40.03 -4.18 10.13
N VAL A 141 39.72 -5.30 10.75
CA VAL A 141 40.38 -5.71 11.99
C VAL A 141 41.70 -6.39 11.61
N SER A 142 42.79 -5.72 11.89
CA SER A 142 44.14 -6.28 11.76
C SER A 142 44.36 -7.37 12.80
N LEU A 143 44.52 -8.60 12.40
CA LEU A 143 45.12 -9.67 13.19
C LEU A 143 46.50 -10.01 12.61
N PRO A 144 47.50 -10.32 13.44
CA PRO A 144 48.88 -10.48 13.00
C PRO A 144 49.09 -11.77 12.20
N ALA A 145 49.96 -11.66 11.26
CA ALA A 145 50.39 -12.69 10.31
C ALA A 145 51.03 -13.91 10.98
N THR A 146 50.66 -15.09 10.52
CA THR A 146 51.53 -16.26 10.57
C THR A 146 51.62 -16.84 9.18
N THR A 147 52.85 -16.90 8.72
CA THR A 147 53.32 -17.36 7.43
C THR A 147 53.05 -18.85 7.18
N ALA A 148 52.58 -19.20 5.99
CA ALA A 148 52.96 -20.43 5.29
C ALA A 148 52.64 -20.37 3.79
N ALA A 149 53.60 -20.80 3.05
CA ALA A 149 53.96 -20.71 1.68
C ALA A 149 52.96 -21.13 0.58
N ALA A 150 53.26 -20.57 -0.57
CA ALA A 150 52.77 -20.74 -1.92
C ALA A 150 52.68 -22.19 -2.46
N VAL A 151 51.67 -22.39 -3.33
CA VAL A 151 51.91 -23.15 -4.60
C VAL A 151 51.03 -22.52 -5.68
N VAL A 152 51.69 -22.12 -6.77
CA VAL A 152 51.14 -21.64 -8.03
C VAL A 152 50.79 -22.87 -8.88
N THR A 153 49.65 -22.91 -9.53
CA THR A 153 49.54 -23.55 -10.85
C THR A 153 48.41 -22.94 -11.68
N SER A 154 48.79 -22.62 -12.86
CA SER A 154 48.19 -22.01 -14.03
C SER A 154 46.87 -22.58 -14.53
N ALA A 155 46.13 -21.68 -15.21
CA ALA A 155 45.01 -21.95 -16.11
C ALA A 155 45.43 -22.78 -17.35
N PRO A 156 44.48 -23.39 -18.06
CA PRO A 156 44.12 -22.77 -19.34
C PRO A 156 42.64 -22.77 -19.68
N ALA A 157 42.36 -21.94 -20.68
CA ALA A 157 41.12 -21.57 -21.27
C ALA A 157 40.43 -22.69 -22.11
N SER A 158 39.18 -22.31 -22.50
CA SER A 158 38.45 -22.80 -23.68
C SER A 158 37.38 -23.87 -23.42
N THR A 159 36.16 -23.62 -23.59
CA THR A 159 35.32 -23.62 -24.80
C THR A 159 33.86 -23.47 -24.43
N ALA A 160 33.14 -22.59 -25.10
CA ALA A 160 31.71 -22.63 -25.17
C ALA A 160 31.22 -23.84 -26.03
N PRO A 161 30.02 -24.34 -25.75
CA PRO A 161 29.01 -24.29 -26.79
C PRO A 161 27.61 -23.91 -26.26
N THR A 162 27.00 -22.95 -26.95
CA THR A 162 25.75 -22.94 -27.68
C THR A 162 24.52 -23.59 -27.06
N SER A 163 23.54 -22.67 -26.75
CA SER A 163 22.10 -22.75 -26.92
C SER A 163 21.35 -24.02 -26.52
N VAL A 164 20.36 -23.84 -25.64
CA VAL A 164 18.98 -23.94 -26.10
C VAL A 164 18.12 -23.01 -25.22
N ALA A 165 17.52 -22.03 -25.89
CA ALA A 165 16.47 -21.21 -25.37
C ALA A 165 15.20 -22.06 -25.18
N SER A 166 14.56 -21.89 -24.05
CA SER A 166 13.13 -22.07 -23.91
C SER A 166 12.63 -21.13 -22.85
N SER A 167 12.60 -19.87 -23.19
CA SER A 167 11.76 -18.88 -22.55
C SER A 167 10.36 -19.08 -23.12
N ALA A 168 9.50 -19.71 -22.34
CA ALA A 168 8.07 -19.61 -22.55
C ALA A 168 7.69 -18.18 -22.13
N ASP A 169 7.67 -17.28 -23.11
CA ASP A 169 7.00 -15.99 -23.02
C ASP A 169 5.53 -16.26 -22.78
N VAL A 170 5.09 -16.13 -21.53
CA VAL A 170 3.68 -16.00 -21.21
C VAL A 170 3.29 -14.60 -21.66
N GLU A 171 2.77 -14.53 -22.89
CA GLU A 171 2.17 -13.35 -23.47
C GLU A 171 0.93 -12.98 -22.64
N LEU A 172 1.11 -12.10 -21.65
CA LEU A 172 0.06 -11.44 -20.89
C LEU A 172 -0.56 -10.33 -21.78
N SER A 173 -1.30 -10.75 -22.80
CA SER A 173 -2.16 -9.82 -23.54
C SER A 173 -3.47 -9.62 -22.78
N PRO A 174 -3.71 -8.46 -22.15
CA PRO A 174 -5.04 -8.13 -21.67
C PRO A 174 -5.96 -8.04 -22.89
N LYS A 175 -7.00 -8.87 -22.93
CA LYS A 175 -8.06 -8.75 -23.92
C LYS A 175 -8.76 -7.41 -23.74
N ILE A 176 -8.31 -6.43 -24.53
CA ILE A 176 -8.95 -5.12 -24.62
C ILE A 176 -10.27 -5.35 -25.32
N VAL A 177 -11.39 -5.19 -24.63
CA VAL A 177 -12.69 -5.03 -25.29
C VAL A 177 -12.63 -3.69 -26.02
N ARG A 178 -12.25 -3.76 -27.26
CA ARG A 178 -12.05 -2.62 -28.14
C ARG A 178 -13.40 -2.18 -28.70
N ALA A 179 -13.99 -1.15 -28.11
CA ALA A 179 -14.79 -0.23 -28.90
C ALA A 179 -13.78 0.67 -29.64
N ALA A 180 -13.59 0.42 -30.92
CA ALA A 180 -12.65 1.18 -31.74
C ALA A 180 -13.25 2.57 -32.01
N HIS A 181 -12.77 3.57 -31.29
CA HIS A 181 -12.88 4.96 -31.72
C HIS A 181 -11.52 5.36 -32.33
N ALA A 182 -11.56 5.76 -33.60
CA ALA A 182 -10.39 6.25 -34.33
C ALA A 182 -9.77 7.45 -33.60
N PRO A 183 -8.43 7.58 -33.56
CA PRO A 183 -7.79 8.75 -33.00
C PRO A 183 -8.04 9.96 -33.87
N THR A 184 -8.97 10.80 -33.48
CA THR A 184 -9.08 12.17 -33.98
C THR A 184 -8.14 13.06 -33.16
N GLU A 185 -7.67 14.18 -33.73
CA GLU A 185 -6.75 15.16 -33.14
C GLU A 185 -7.17 15.76 -31.78
N SER A 186 -8.21 15.23 -31.19
CA SER A 186 -8.98 15.74 -30.04
C SER A 186 -8.68 15.07 -28.69
N GLY A 187 -7.43 14.70 -28.41
CA GLY A 187 -7.02 14.16 -27.10
C GLY A 187 -7.35 12.66 -26.90
N ARG A 188 -6.69 12.05 -25.91
CA ARG A 188 -6.90 10.63 -25.54
C ARG A 188 -8.15 10.43 -24.69
N ASP A 189 -8.63 9.21 -24.64
CA ASP A 189 -9.66 8.80 -23.69
C ASP A 189 -9.10 8.75 -22.25
N ILE A 190 -9.98 8.98 -21.28
CA ILE A 190 -9.75 8.66 -19.87
C ILE A 190 -9.83 7.14 -19.74
N VAL A 191 -8.86 6.54 -19.08
CA VAL A 191 -8.77 5.10 -18.86
C VAL A 191 -9.11 4.77 -17.41
N VAL A 192 -10.16 3.97 -17.20
CA VAL A 192 -10.52 3.46 -15.87
C VAL A 192 -10.22 1.96 -15.82
N ALA A 193 -9.33 1.56 -14.93
CA ALA A 193 -9.13 0.16 -14.61
C ALA A 193 -10.20 -0.29 -13.61
N VAL A 194 -11.03 -1.24 -14.03
CA VAL A 194 -12.08 -1.83 -13.20
C VAL A 194 -11.63 -3.21 -12.75
N ASP A 195 -11.48 -3.36 -11.45
CA ASP A 195 -11.03 -4.59 -10.83
C ASP A 195 -12.23 -5.33 -10.23
N ALA A 196 -12.42 -6.58 -10.64
CA ALA A 196 -13.38 -7.46 -9.99
C ALA A 196 -12.66 -8.24 -8.89
N GLY A 197 -13.00 -7.98 -7.63
CA GLY A 197 -12.40 -8.64 -6.47
C GLY A 197 -12.48 -10.16 -6.57
N HIS A 198 -11.52 -10.85 -5.96
CA HIS A 198 -11.45 -12.31 -5.92
C HIS A 198 -11.34 -12.98 -7.29
N GLY A 199 -11.71 -14.27 -7.41
CA GLY A 199 -11.72 -15.01 -8.67
C GLY A 199 -10.99 -16.34 -8.62
N GLY A 200 -11.34 -17.26 -9.53
CA GLY A 200 -10.76 -18.59 -9.61
C GLY A 200 -10.98 -19.39 -8.31
N GLN A 201 -9.89 -19.79 -7.66
CA GLN A 201 -9.90 -20.52 -6.41
C GLN A 201 -10.27 -19.69 -5.16
N ASP A 202 -10.20 -18.36 -5.28
CA ASP A 202 -10.66 -17.45 -4.24
C ASP A 202 -12.12 -17.08 -4.49
N PRO A 203 -13.09 -17.63 -3.74
CA PRO A 203 -14.49 -17.31 -3.91
C PRO A 203 -14.88 -15.94 -3.35
N GLY A 204 -14.02 -15.31 -2.53
CA GLY A 204 -14.40 -14.21 -1.66
C GLY A 204 -15.38 -14.65 -0.57
N ALA A 205 -16.17 -13.72 -0.09
CA ALA A 205 -17.26 -14.03 0.83
C ALA A 205 -18.34 -14.90 0.16
N ILE A 206 -19.00 -15.73 0.97
CA ILE A 206 -20.10 -16.58 0.51
C ILE A 206 -21.34 -16.22 1.33
N GLY A 207 -22.39 -15.81 0.65
CA GLY A 207 -23.69 -15.51 1.23
C GLY A 207 -24.36 -16.75 1.78
N HIS A 208 -25.39 -16.56 2.60
CA HIS A 208 -26.14 -17.68 3.20
C HIS A 208 -26.85 -18.56 2.17
N GLY A 209 -27.28 -17.97 1.06
CA GLY A 209 -27.88 -18.68 -0.08
C GLY A 209 -26.87 -19.26 -1.07
N GLY A 210 -25.57 -19.26 -0.73
CA GLY A 210 -24.49 -19.82 -1.54
C GLY A 210 -23.96 -18.90 -2.65
N THR A 211 -24.35 -17.64 -2.67
CA THR A 211 -23.84 -16.66 -3.63
C THR A 211 -22.38 -16.37 -3.32
N ARG A 212 -21.50 -16.47 -4.32
CA ARG A 212 -20.07 -16.19 -4.16
C ARG A 212 -19.77 -14.77 -4.58
N GLU A 213 -18.99 -14.07 -3.78
CA GLU A 213 -18.59 -12.69 -4.03
C GLU A 213 -17.92 -12.54 -5.40
N LYS A 214 -16.99 -13.43 -5.76
CA LYS A 214 -16.28 -13.39 -7.04
C LYS A 214 -17.20 -13.34 -8.27
N ASP A 215 -18.38 -13.96 -8.19
CA ASP A 215 -19.33 -13.99 -9.31
C ASP A 215 -20.08 -12.65 -9.41
N VAL A 216 -20.45 -12.08 -8.26
CA VAL A 216 -21.14 -10.79 -8.15
C VAL A 216 -20.22 -9.66 -8.59
N THR A 217 -18.98 -9.64 -8.07
CA THR A 217 -18.00 -8.60 -8.39
C THR A 217 -17.66 -8.58 -9.87
N LEU A 218 -17.54 -9.76 -10.51
CA LEU A 218 -17.32 -9.87 -11.95
C LEU A 218 -18.51 -9.35 -12.75
N ALA A 219 -19.73 -9.64 -12.33
CA ALA A 219 -20.94 -9.18 -13.00
C ALA A 219 -21.06 -7.66 -12.96
N ILE A 220 -20.88 -7.06 -11.77
CA ILE A 220 -20.92 -5.59 -11.59
C ILE A 220 -19.76 -4.90 -12.33
N ALA A 221 -18.54 -5.46 -12.27
CA ALA A 221 -17.39 -4.91 -12.97
C ALA A 221 -17.57 -4.88 -14.49
N ARG A 222 -18.17 -5.93 -15.07
CA ARG A 222 -18.51 -5.98 -16.50
C ARG A 222 -19.56 -4.93 -16.87
N ALA A 223 -20.63 -4.80 -16.06
CA ALA A 223 -21.65 -3.78 -16.26
C ALA A 223 -21.07 -2.37 -16.16
N LEU A 224 -20.17 -2.11 -15.21
CA LEU A 224 -19.48 -0.83 -15.09
C LEU A 224 -18.56 -0.57 -16.29
N ALA A 225 -17.81 -1.56 -16.73
CA ALA A 225 -16.94 -1.42 -17.90
C ALA A 225 -17.76 -1.11 -19.18
N GLU A 226 -18.93 -1.71 -19.34
CA GLU A 226 -19.84 -1.42 -20.45
C GLU A 226 -20.34 0.04 -20.41
N ARG A 227 -20.72 0.55 -19.23
CA ARG A 227 -21.14 1.96 -19.05
C ARG A 227 -20.01 2.93 -19.37
N ILE A 228 -18.80 2.67 -18.88
CA ILE A 228 -17.64 3.50 -19.15
C ILE A 228 -17.30 3.51 -20.64
N ASN A 229 -17.33 2.35 -21.31
CA ASN A 229 -17.05 2.24 -22.75
C ASN A 229 -18.13 2.89 -23.62
N GLY A 230 -19.34 3.05 -23.11
CA GLY A 230 -20.42 3.79 -23.78
C GLY A 230 -20.27 5.30 -23.70
N GLU A 231 -19.43 5.85 -22.83
CA GLU A 231 -19.22 7.29 -22.68
C GLU A 231 -18.13 7.78 -23.63
N PRO A 232 -18.43 8.74 -24.54
CA PRO A 232 -17.41 9.31 -25.41
C PRO A 232 -16.26 9.96 -24.63
N GLY A 233 -15.03 9.55 -24.92
CA GLY A 233 -13.84 10.05 -24.25
C GLY A 233 -13.47 9.28 -22.96
N MET A 234 -14.14 8.16 -22.69
CA MET A 234 -13.78 7.23 -21.62
C MET A 234 -13.57 5.80 -22.13
N ARG A 235 -12.76 5.04 -21.45
CA ARG A 235 -12.48 3.64 -21.76
C ARG A 235 -12.22 2.84 -20.48
N ALA A 236 -12.84 1.68 -20.36
CA ALA A 236 -12.58 0.73 -19.28
C ALA A 236 -11.55 -0.32 -19.67
N VAL A 237 -10.79 -0.79 -18.69
CA VAL A 237 -9.94 -1.98 -18.76
C VAL A 237 -10.25 -2.84 -17.55
N LEU A 238 -10.75 -4.05 -17.77
CA LEU A 238 -10.98 -5.02 -16.70
C LEU A 238 -9.65 -5.65 -16.28
N THR A 239 -9.42 -5.81 -14.98
CA THR A 239 -8.27 -6.60 -14.49
C THR A 239 -8.47 -8.08 -14.78
N ARG A 240 -9.68 -8.58 -14.65
CA ARG A 240 -10.12 -9.90 -15.12
C ARG A 240 -11.48 -9.81 -15.82
N ASP A 241 -11.64 -10.55 -16.88
CA ASP A 241 -12.90 -10.65 -17.65
C ASP A 241 -13.59 -12.02 -17.51
N ARG A 242 -13.01 -12.92 -16.69
CA ARG A 242 -13.48 -14.28 -16.44
C ARG A 242 -13.21 -14.69 -14.99
N ASP A 243 -13.67 -15.88 -14.61
CA ASP A 243 -13.40 -16.48 -13.31
C ASP A 243 -11.95 -17.01 -13.26
N GLU A 244 -11.00 -16.12 -12.98
CA GLU A 244 -9.59 -16.41 -12.79
C GLU A 244 -9.08 -15.73 -11.53
N PHE A 245 -8.13 -16.38 -10.84
CA PHE A 245 -7.46 -15.80 -9.70
C PHE A 245 -6.37 -14.83 -10.15
N LEU A 246 -6.31 -13.65 -9.52
CA LEU A 246 -5.24 -12.68 -9.68
C LEU A 246 -4.72 -12.25 -8.32
N VAL A 247 -3.41 -12.29 -8.15
CA VAL A 247 -2.78 -11.71 -6.95
C VAL A 247 -2.97 -10.20 -6.92
N LEU A 248 -3.06 -9.63 -5.72
CA LEU A 248 -3.41 -8.21 -5.53
C LEU A 248 -2.48 -7.25 -6.29
N ARG A 249 -1.18 -7.57 -6.34
CA ARG A 249 -0.19 -6.76 -7.07
C ARG A 249 -0.35 -6.78 -8.58
N ASP A 250 -0.79 -7.91 -9.15
CA ASP A 250 -1.00 -8.03 -10.60
C ASP A 250 -2.19 -7.20 -11.06
N ARG A 251 -3.20 -7.02 -10.21
CA ARG A 251 -4.34 -6.13 -10.48
C ARG A 251 -3.87 -4.70 -10.72
N ILE A 252 -3.02 -4.18 -9.81
CA ILE A 252 -2.37 -2.87 -9.99
C ILE A 252 -1.46 -2.87 -11.21
N GLY A 253 -0.68 -3.94 -11.43
CA GLY A 253 0.19 -4.09 -12.60
C GLY A 253 -0.56 -3.96 -13.91
N ARG A 254 -1.72 -4.63 -14.05
CA ARG A 254 -2.61 -4.52 -15.21
C ARG A 254 -3.14 -3.10 -15.43
N ALA A 255 -3.54 -2.41 -14.35
CA ALA A 255 -3.95 -1.00 -14.41
C ALA A 255 -2.83 -0.08 -14.90
N ARG A 256 -1.59 -0.29 -14.44
CA ARG A 256 -0.41 0.49 -14.86
C ARG A 256 -0.04 0.24 -16.32
N ILE A 257 -0.06 -1.02 -16.78
CA ILE A 257 0.17 -1.37 -18.20
C ILE A 257 -0.88 -0.69 -19.09
N ALA A 258 -2.13 -0.61 -18.64
CA ALA A 258 -3.20 0.07 -19.34
C ALA A 258 -3.08 1.60 -19.28
N LYS A 259 -2.15 2.17 -18.51
CA LYS A 259 -2.02 3.61 -18.22
C LYS A 259 -3.34 4.19 -17.72
N ALA A 260 -3.92 3.54 -16.71
CA ALA A 260 -5.19 3.95 -16.14
C ALA A 260 -5.07 5.28 -15.41
N ASP A 261 -6.09 6.12 -15.56
CA ASP A 261 -6.24 7.39 -14.85
C ASP A 261 -6.95 7.21 -13.49
N MET A 262 -7.59 6.05 -13.28
CA MET A 262 -8.26 5.65 -12.04
C MET A 262 -8.32 4.13 -11.97
N PHE A 263 -8.20 3.60 -10.75
CA PHE A 263 -8.41 2.20 -10.42
C PHE A 263 -9.61 2.06 -9.47
N VAL A 264 -10.55 1.20 -9.80
CA VAL A 264 -11.76 0.94 -9.02
C VAL A 264 -11.91 -0.54 -8.78
N SER A 265 -11.76 -0.99 -7.53
CA SER A 265 -11.96 -2.38 -7.13
C SER A 265 -13.39 -2.58 -6.62
N ILE A 266 -14.08 -3.58 -7.13
CA ILE A 266 -15.48 -3.89 -6.83
C ILE A 266 -15.51 -5.10 -5.91
N HIS A 267 -16.18 -4.95 -4.77
CA HIS A 267 -16.34 -5.94 -3.73
C HIS A 267 -17.78 -6.05 -3.24
N ALA A 268 -18.10 -7.10 -2.51
CA ALA A 268 -19.39 -7.33 -1.85
C ALA A 268 -19.18 -8.24 -0.61
N ASP A 269 -18.32 -7.79 0.30
CA ASP A 269 -17.80 -8.58 1.40
C ASP A 269 -18.86 -9.00 2.44
N SER A 270 -18.46 -9.78 3.42
CA SER A 270 -19.30 -10.20 4.55
C SER A 270 -18.87 -9.53 5.85
N ILE A 271 -19.83 -9.24 6.69
CA ILE A 271 -19.63 -8.70 8.04
C ILE A 271 -20.30 -9.63 9.05
N ALA A 272 -19.72 -9.74 10.26
CA ALA A 272 -20.23 -10.60 11.31
C ALA A 272 -21.69 -10.25 11.70
N ASN A 273 -22.04 -8.97 11.75
CA ASN A 273 -23.43 -8.53 11.94
C ASN A 273 -24.17 -8.55 10.60
N ARG A 274 -25.09 -9.50 10.45
CA ARG A 274 -25.89 -9.69 9.23
C ARG A 274 -26.96 -8.65 8.98
N ASP A 275 -27.27 -7.80 9.96
CA ASP A 275 -28.20 -6.68 9.78
C ASP A 275 -27.56 -5.49 9.08
N VAL A 276 -26.24 -5.53 8.93
CA VAL A 276 -25.51 -4.47 8.23
C VAL A 276 -25.81 -4.55 6.75
N SER A 277 -26.20 -3.40 6.19
CA SER A 277 -26.53 -3.23 4.78
C SER A 277 -25.97 -1.92 4.24
N GLY A 278 -26.00 -1.76 2.93
CA GLY A 278 -25.64 -0.55 2.21
C GLY A 278 -24.19 -0.49 1.76
N ALA A 279 -23.94 0.26 0.69
CA ALA A 279 -22.63 0.43 0.09
C ALA A 279 -21.65 1.19 1.00
N SER A 280 -20.36 0.96 0.79
CA SER A 280 -19.26 1.72 1.41
C SER A 280 -18.15 1.94 0.41
N VAL A 281 -17.45 3.08 0.49
CA VAL A 281 -16.29 3.34 -0.38
C VAL A 281 -15.06 3.57 0.47
N TYR A 282 -13.96 2.95 0.06
CA TYR A 282 -12.69 2.98 0.76
C TYR A 282 -11.59 3.53 -0.14
N VAL A 283 -10.68 4.28 0.44
CA VAL A 283 -9.42 4.69 -0.20
C VAL A 283 -8.23 4.29 0.67
N LEU A 284 -7.05 4.30 0.09
CA LEU A 284 -5.83 3.94 0.80
C LEU A 284 -5.58 4.89 1.98
N SER A 285 -5.15 4.33 3.11
CA SER A 285 -4.50 5.06 4.19
C SER A 285 -3.17 4.41 4.52
N GLU A 286 -2.15 5.23 4.70
CA GLU A 286 -0.84 4.82 5.18
C GLU A 286 -0.71 4.92 6.70
N HIS A 287 -1.60 5.67 7.35
CA HIS A 287 -1.51 6.05 8.77
C HIS A 287 -2.54 5.34 9.66
N GLY A 288 -3.06 4.22 9.20
CA GLY A 288 -4.07 3.43 9.90
C GLY A 288 -5.45 3.51 9.25
N ALA A 289 -6.42 2.84 9.84
CA ALA A 289 -7.79 2.77 9.32
C ALA A 289 -8.69 3.82 10.00
N SER A 290 -9.71 4.26 9.29
CA SER A 290 -10.74 5.20 9.81
C SER A 290 -11.44 4.69 11.06
N ASN A 291 -11.58 3.36 11.16
CA ASN A 291 -12.17 2.67 12.30
C ASN A 291 -11.77 1.19 12.30
N GLU A 292 -12.09 0.48 13.37
CA GLU A 292 -11.75 -0.93 13.56
C GLU A 292 -12.34 -1.84 12.45
N ALA A 293 -13.57 -1.57 12.03
CA ALA A 293 -14.21 -2.34 10.96
C ALA A 293 -13.48 -2.17 9.61
N ALA A 294 -13.03 -0.95 9.29
CA ALA A 294 -12.26 -0.68 8.08
C ALA A 294 -10.88 -1.38 8.13
N ARG A 295 -10.26 -1.44 9.31
CA ARG A 295 -9.01 -2.18 9.52
C ARG A 295 -9.21 -3.68 9.29
N TRP A 296 -10.22 -4.24 9.92
CA TRP A 296 -10.53 -5.66 9.83
C TRP A 296 -10.86 -6.09 8.39
N LEU A 297 -11.63 -5.26 7.67
CA LEU A 297 -11.93 -5.47 6.25
C LEU A 297 -10.62 -5.48 5.42
N ALA A 298 -9.76 -4.49 5.60
CA ALA A 298 -8.49 -4.43 4.87
C ALA A 298 -7.57 -5.61 5.17
N ASP A 299 -7.50 -6.06 6.43
CA ASP A 299 -6.69 -7.22 6.82
C ASP A 299 -7.22 -8.50 6.13
N ARG A 300 -8.53 -8.65 6.01
CA ARG A 300 -9.17 -9.77 5.35
C ARG A 300 -8.92 -9.76 3.84
N GLU A 301 -9.16 -8.64 3.18
CA GLU A 301 -8.91 -8.49 1.75
C GLU A 301 -7.43 -8.69 1.39
N ASN A 302 -6.53 -8.21 2.24
CA ASN A 302 -5.10 -8.41 2.06
C ASN A 302 -4.67 -9.90 2.19
N ALA A 303 -5.48 -10.73 2.85
CA ALA A 303 -5.23 -12.16 2.97
C ALA A 303 -5.65 -12.96 1.72
N ALA A 304 -6.30 -12.35 0.74
CA ALA A 304 -6.76 -13.01 -0.49
C ALA A 304 -5.61 -13.70 -1.25
N ASP A 305 -4.41 -13.14 -1.27
CA ASP A 305 -3.24 -13.76 -1.89
C ASP A 305 -2.85 -15.11 -1.27
N LEU A 306 -3.16 -15.33 0.01
CA LEU A 306 -2.92 -16.61 0.70
C LEU A 306 -3.84 -17.71 0.17
N MET A 307 -5.09 -17.39 -0.22
CA MET A 307 -6.02 -18.31 -0.84
C MET A 307 -5.52 -18.78 -2.20
N GLY A 308 -4.75 -17.95 -2.90
CA GLY A 308 -4.07 -18.27 -4.15
C GLY A 308 -2.81 -19.11 -4.01
N GLY A 309 -2.42 -19.48 -2.79
CA GLY A 309 -1.18 -20.23 -2.54
C GLY A 309 0.10 -19.43 -2.73
N VAL A 310 0.02 -18.10 -2.80
CA VAL A 310 1.16 -17.21 -2.96
C VAL A 310 1.83 -17.00 -1.61
N ARG A 311 3.12 -17.40 -1.50
CA ARG A 311 3.96 -17.02 -0.37
C ARG A 311 4.44 -15.59 -0.56
N LEU A 312 4.09 -14.72 0.39
CA LEU A 312 4.55 -13.33 0.44
C LEU A 312 6.03 -13.29 0.85
N ASP A 313 6.95 -13.65 -0.05
CA ASP A 313 8.37 -13.39 0.17
C ASP A 313 8.65 -11.89 -0.04
N ASN A 314 8.97 -11.23 1.05
CA ASN A 314 9.25 -9.79 1.14
C ASN A 314 10.65 -9.44 0.57
N LYS A 315 10.92 -9.73 -0.68
CA LYS A 315 12.18 -9.34 -1.31
C LYS A 315 11.89 -8.50 -2.55
N ASP A 316 11.73 -7.20 -2.39
CA ASP A 316 12.05 -6.18 -3.41
C ASP A 316 11.43 -4.82 -3.04
N LYS A 317 12.06 -4.11 -2.10
CA LYS A 317 11.61 -2.77 -1.72
C LYS A 317 12.78 -1.87 -1.32
N GLN A 318 13.63 -1.45 -2.23
CA GLN A 318 14.64 -0.48 -1.79
C GLN A 318 15.01 0.67 -2.72
N LEU A 319 14.43 0.86 -3.90
CA LEU A 319 14.97 1.90 -4.80
C LEU A 319 14.02 2.98 -5.31
N ALA A 320 12.76 3.01 -4.90
CA ALA A 320 11.77 3.93 -5.51
C ALA A 320 11.07 4.88 -4.53
N SER A 321 11.50 4.99 -3.26
CA SER A 321 10.62 5.55 -2.22
C SER A 321 10.47 7.07 -2.17
N VAL A 322 11.40 7.87 -2.63
CA VAL A 322 11.42 9.32 -2.34
C VAL A 322 10.57 10.16 -3.30
N LEU A 323 10.51 9.81 -4.59
CA LEU A 323 9.59 10.46 -5.54
C LEU A 323 8.16 9.89 -5.44
N MET A 324 8.03 8.77 -4.77
CA MET A 324 6.79 8.03 -4.58
C MET A 324 5.86 8.70 -3.57
N ASP A 325 6.37 9.31 -2.51
CA ASP A 325 5.58 9.87 -1.40
C ASP A 325 4.73 11.09 -1.81
N LEU A 326 5.30 12.04 -2.56
CA LEU A 326 4.53 13.21 -3.04
C LEU A 326 3.46 12.80 -4.07
N SER A 327 3.79 11.87 -4.95
CA SER A 327 2.84 11.31 -5.92
C SER A 327 1.72 10.56 -5.20
N GLN A 328 2.02 9.81 -4.16
CA GLN A 328 1.08 9.03 -3.39
C GLN A 328 0.10 9.90 -2.61
N THR A 329 0.57 10.99 -1.98
CA THR A 329 -0.31 11.94 -1.28
C THR A 329 -1.29 12.62 -2.25
N ALA A 330 -0.83 13.04 -3.43
CA ALA A 330 -1.68 13.63 -4.45
C ALA A 330 -2.72 12.60 -4.96
N ASN A 331 -2.31 11.35 -5.15
CA ASN A 331 -3.19 10.27 -5.58
C ASN A 331 -4.23 9.89 -4.51
N ILE A 332 -3.87 9.89 -3.23
CA ILE A 332 -4.82 9.68 -2.13
C ILE A 332 -5.85 10.81 -2.09
N SER A 333 -5.45 12.07 -2.28
CA SER A 333 -6.36 13.21 -2.34
C SER A 333 -7.31 13.12 -3.54
N ALA A 334 -6.80 12.75 -4.71
CA ALA A 334 -7.60 12.51 -5.91
C ALA A 334 -8.57 11.33 -5.70
N SER A 335 -8.10 10.25 -5.08
CA SER A 335 -8.92 9.09 -4.71
C SER A 335 -10.06 9.49 -3.79
N MET A 336 -9.79 10.28 -2.75
CA MET A 336 -10.78 10.77 -1.79
C MET A 336 -11.85 11.60 -2.49
N THR A 337 -11.45 12.51 -3.38
CA THR A 337 -12.38 13.37 -4.13
C THR A 337 -13.27 12.56 -5.07
N ALA A 338 -12.71 11.57 -5.77
CA ALA A 338 -13.48 10.69 -6.64
C ALA A 338 -14.43 9.78 -5.85
N ALA A 339 -13.94 9.20 -4.75
CA ALA A 339 -14.71 8.32 -3.87
C ALA A 339 -15.90 9.04 -3.23
N GLN A 340 -15.76 10.31 -2.86
CA GLN A 340 -16.88 11.14 -2.36
C GLN A 340 -17.98 11.31 -3.39
N ARG A 341 -17.65 11.42 -4.68
CA ARG A 341 -18.66 11.49 -5.74
C ARG A 341 -19.32 10.14 -5.96
N VAL A 342 -18.55 9.06 -5.92
CA VAL A 342 -19.07 7.71 -6.09
C VAL A 342 -20.03 7.35 -4.97
N ILE A 343 -19.67 7.61 -3.69
CA ILE A 343 -20.56 7.31 -2.57
C ILE A 343 -21.85 8.15 -2.59
N GLY A 344 -21.74 9.43 -3.00
CA GLY A 344 -22.93 10.28 -3.17
C GLY A 344 -23.87 9.80 -4.27
N SER A 345 -23.33 9.20 -5.35
CA SER A 345 -24.14 8.60 -6.41
C SER A 345 -24.75 7.26 -5.99
N LEU A 346 -24.05 6.47 -5.18
CA LEU A 346 -24.57 5.22 -4.62
C LEU A 346 -25.73 5.48 -3.65
N ASP A 347 -25.69 6.54 -2.87
CA ASP A 347 -26.75 6.95 -1.94
C ASP A 347 -28.06 7.26 -2.67
N ALA A 348 -28.00 7.73 -3.91
CA ALA A 348 -29.17 7.98 -4.74
C ALA A 348 -29.85 6.71 -5.27
N VAL A 349 -29.19 5.56 -5.26
CA VAL A 349 -29.68 4.27 -5.82
C VAL A 349 -30.07 3.29 -4.73
N GLY A 350 -29.50 3.43 -3.54
CA GLY A 350 -29.74 2.53 -2.42
C GLY A 350 -29.22 3.10 -1.11
N GLN A 351 -29.26 2.30 -0.06
CA GLN A 351 -28.68 2.72 1.21
C GLN A 351 -27.16 2.69 1.13
N VAL A 352 -26.51 3.74 1.63
CA VAL A 352 -25.08 3.71 1.96
C VAL A 352 -24.91 3.47 3.45
N ARG A 353 -24.05 2.52 3.80
CA ARG A 353 -23.74 2.23 5.21
C ARG A 353 -23.05 3.38 5.90
N LYS A 354 -22.17 4.06 5.19
CA LYS A 354 -21.39 5.21 5.66
C LYS A 354 -21.41 6.28 4.58
N ALA A 355 -22.01 7.41 4.86
CA ALA A 355 -22.03 8.56 3.96
C ALA A 355 -20.64 9.18 3.74
N GLN A 356 -19.66 8.81 4.56
CA GLN A 356 -18.27 9.25 4.46
C GLN A 356 -17.39 8.15 3.91
N VAL A 357 -16.49 8.53 3.00
CA VAL A 357 -15.44 7.66 2.51
C VAL A 357 -14.57 7.17 3.66
N GLN A 358 -14.32 5.88 3.70
CA GLN A 358 -13.49 5.23 4.72
C GLN A 358 -12.06 5.08 4.22
N GLN A 359 -11.11 4.87 5.14
CA GLN A 359 -9.70 4.69 4.81
C GLN A 359 -9.13 3.47 5.54
N ALA A 360 -8.32 2.69 4.84
CA ALA A 360 -7.55 1.59 5.44
C ALA A 360 -6.38 1.16 4.54
N GLY A 361 -5.55 0.25 5.04
CA GLY A 361 -4.31 -0.20 4.39
C GLY A 361 -4.50 -1.29 3.34
N PHE A 362 -5.42 -1.15 2.41
CA PHE A 362 -5.66 -2.12 1.34
C PHE A 362 -4.47 -2.26 0.40
N VAL A 363 -3.94 -3.48 0.24
CA VAL A 363 -2.81 -3.76 -0.66
C VAL A 363 -3.19 -3.49 -2.11
N VAL A 364 -4.42 -3.82 -2.51
CA VAL A 364 -4.93 -3.61 -3.87
C VAL A 364 -5.04 -2.14 -4.27
N LEU A 365 -5.03 -1.21 -3.30
CA LEU A 365 -5.07 0.23 -3.55
C LEU A 365 -3.68 0.89 -3.52
N LYS A 366 -2.61 0.12 -3.30
CA LYS A 366 -1.23 0.66 -3.19
C LYS A 366 -0.61 0.90 -4.56
N SER A 367 -1.21 1.76 -5.35
CA SER A 367 -0.59 2.27 -6.57
C SER A 367 0.02 3.64 -6.29
N PRO A 368 1.31 3.86 -6.59
CA PRO A 368 1.94 5.15 -6.32
C PRO A 368 1.53 6.24 -7.32
N ASP A 369 1.04 5.84 -8.47
CA ASP A 369 0.84 6.69 -9.65
C ASP A 369 -0.61 6.70 -10.18
N ILE A 370 -1.52 5.92 -9.58
CA ILE A 370 -2.92 5.86 -10.01
C ILE A 370 -3.84 6.10 -8.81
N PRO A 371 -4.72 7.11 -8.82
CA PRO A 371 -5.78 7.24 -7.83
C PRO A 371 -6.65 5.99 -7.79
N SER A 372 -6.94 5.49 -6.59
CA SER A 372 -7.54 4.17 -6.40
C SER A 372 -8.62 4.17 -5.33
N MET A 373 -9.70 3.42 -5.54
CA MET A 373 -10.74 3.18 -4.56
C MET A 373 -11.22 1.73 -4.57
N LEU A 374 -11.76 1.28 -3.45
CA LEU A 374 -12.48 0.02 -3.31
C LEU A 374 -13.93 0.34 -2.94
N VAL A 375 -14.86 -0.26 -3.67
CA VAL A 375 -16.28 -0.08 -3.51
C VAL A 375 -16.89 -1.39 -3.02
N GLU A 376 -17.31 -1.41 -1.76
CA GLU A 376 -18.23 -2.41 -1.24
C GLU A 376 -19.62 -2.05 -1.74
N THR A 377 -20.12 -2.81 -2.70
CA THR A 377 -21.40 -2.51 -3.34
C THR A 377 -22.60 -2.85 -2.46
N ALA A 378 -22.42 -3.84 -1.58
CA ALA A 378 -23.34 -4.31 -0.55
C ALA A 378 -22.60 -5.31 0.33
N TYR A 379 -23.26 -5.86 1.37
CA TYR A 379 -22.68 -6.92 2.20
C TYR A 379 -23.41 -8.25 1.99
N ILE A 380 -22.72 -9.21 1.34
CA ILE A 380 -23.29 -10.51 0.96
C ILE A 380 -23.75 -11.36 2.16
N SER A 381 -23.28 -11.00 3.38
CA SER A 381 -23.74 -11.61 4.64
C SER A 381 -25.17 -11.22 5.03
N ASN A 382 -25.68 -10.11 4.49
CA ASN A 382 -27.07 -9.70 4.67
C ASN A 382 -27.96 -10.46 3.68
N PRO A 383 -28.99 -11.22 4.14
CA PRO A 383 -29.82 -12.05 3.24
C PRO A 383 -30.57 -11.25 2.17
N GLU A 384 -31.02 -10.04 2.47
CA GLU A 384 -31.77 -9.19 1.53
C GLU A 384 -30.83 -8.63 0.46
N GLU A 385 -29.62 -8.21 0.88
CA GLU A 385 -28.59 -7.74 -0.05
C GLU A 385 -28.06 -8.91 -0.91
N GLU A 386 -27.89 -10.10 -0.36
CA GLU A 386 -27.51 -11.27 -1.15
C GLU A 386 -28.52 -11.56 -2.27
N VAL A 387 -29.80 -11.47 -2.01
CA VAL A 387 -30.85 -11.61 -3.03
C VAL A 387 -30.73 -10.48 -4.08
N SER A 388 -30.52 -9.25 -3.64
CA SER A 388 -30.38 -8.08 -4.50
C SER A 388 -29.12 -8.18 -5.37
N LEU A 389 -28.01 -8.64 -4.82
CA LEU A 389 -26.74 -8.81 -5.53
C LEU A 389 -26.82 -9.88 -6.65
N ARG A 390 -27.72 -10.84 -6.58
CA ARG A 390 -28.00 -11.79 -7.68
C ARG A 390 -28.84 -11.21 -8.79
N ASN A 391 -29.50 -10.06 -8.55
CA ASN A 391 -30.39 -9.45 -9.53
C ASN A 391 -29.60 -8.58 -10.52
N THR A 392 -29.61 -8.96 -11.79
CA THR A 392 -28.89 -8.25 -12.85
C THR A 392 -29.30 -6.77 -13.01
N ARG A 393 -30.57 -6.44 -12.75
CA ARG A 393 -31.03 -5.04 -12.76
C ARG A 393 -30.38 -4.24 -11.63
N HIS A 394 -30.28 -4.82 -10.46
CA HIS A 394 -29.63 -4.19 -9.31
C HIS A 394 -28.11 -4.03 -9.54
N GLN A 395 -27.45 -5.05 -10.08
CA GLN A 395 -26.05 -4.97 -10.48
C GLN A 395 -25.81 -3.82 -11.49
N GLY A 396 -26.71 -3.70 -12.48
CA GLY A 396 -26.68 -2.59 -13.45
C GLY A 396 -26.91 -1.21 -12.82
N ALA A 397 -27.79 -1.10 -11.81
CA ALA A 397 -28.02 0.14 -11.09
C ALA A 397 -26.80 0.55 -10.25
N LEU A 398 -26.14 -0.39 -9.58
CA LEU A 398 -24.88 -0.16 -8.86
C LEU A 398 -23.78 0.31 -9.81
N ALA A 399 -23.62 -0.37 -10.96
CA ALA A 399 -22.66 0.01 -11.98
C ALA A 399 -22.90 1.42 -12.53
N GLU A 400 -24.19 1.78 -12.80
CA GLU A 400 -24.57 3.12 -13.24
C GLU A 400 -24.25 4.19 -12.19
N ALA A 401 -24.50 3.92 -10.91
CA ALA A 401 -24.21 4.86 -9.82
C ALA A 401 -22.68 5.09 -9.68
N ILE A 402 -21.88 4.02 -9.73
CA ILE A 402 -20.42 4.14 -9.71
C ILE A 402 -19.95 4.95 -10.93
N PHE A 403 -20.45 4.63 -12.13
CA PHE A 403 -20.13 5.35 -13.35
C PHE A 403 -20.48 6.84 -13.25
N ALA A 404 -21.67 7.19 -12.77
CA ALA A 404 -22.10 8.57 -12.61
C ALA A 404 -21.16 9.37 -11.69
N GLY A 405 -20.72 8.76 -10.58
CA GLY A 405 -19.73 9.34 -9.68
C GLY A 405 -18.38 9.58 -10.33
N LEU A 406 -17.87 8.58 -11.06
CA LEU A 406 -16.61 8.67 -11.80
C LEU A 406 -16.67 9.72 -12.91
N ARG A 407 -17.75 9.72 -13.70
CA ARG A 407 -17.97 10.71 -14.75
C ARG A 407 -18.01 12.13 -14.19
N GLY A 408 -18.74 12.32 -13.07
CA GLY A 408 -18.80 13.59 -12.36
C GLY A 408 -17.42 14.06 -11.85
N TYR A 409 -16.59 13.13 -11.36
CA TYR A 409 -15.22 13.42 -10.97
C TYR A 409 -14.38 13.90 -12.16
N PHE A 410 -14.35 13.14 -13.25
CA PHE A 410 -13.53 13.46 -14.42
C PHE A 410 -14.01 14.69 -15.20
N THR A 411 -15.29 15.00 -15.16
CA THR A 411 -15.81 16.27 -15.68
C THR A 411 -15.24 17.46 -14.92
N ALA A 412 -15.15 17.36 -13.60
CA ALA A 412 -14.58 18.42 -12.76
C ALA A 412 -13.05 18.44 -12.74
N ASN A 413 -12.40 17.26 -12.88
CA ASN A 413 -10.96 17.09 -12.76
C ASN A 413 -10.40 16.26 -13.93
N PRO A 414 -10.50 16.75 -15.18
CA PRO A 414 -10.07 15.97 -16.32
C PRO A 414 -8.54 15.87 -16.39
N PRO A 415 -7.96 14.68 -16.58
CA PRO A 415 -6.53 14.51 -16.78
C PRO A 415 -6.03 15.27 -18.01
N VAL A 416 -4.83 15.82 -17.92
CA VAL A 416 -4.23 16.58 -19.02
C VAL A 416 -4.10 15.73 -20.28
N GLY A 417 -4.40 16.32 -21.44
CA GLY A 417 -4.33 15.62 -22.74
C GLY A 417 -5.54 14.72 -23.08
N THR A 418 -6.57 14.70 -22.23
CA THR A 418 -7.81 13.96 -22.49
C THR A 418 -8.85 14.80 -23.25
N ARG A 419 -9.81 14.13 -23.90
CA ARG A 419 -10.97 14.78 -24.54
C ARG A 419 -11.78 15.61 -23.53
N PHE A 420 -11.95 15.13 -22.31
CA PHE A 420 -12.61 15.87 -21.23
C PHE A 420 -11.89 17.18 -20.89
N ALA A 421 -10.55 17.16 -20.86
CA ALA A 421 -9.76 18.39 -20.61
C ALA A 421 -9.90 19.40 -21.74
N GLN A 422 -10.01 18.95 -22.98
CA GLN A 422 -10.21 19.82 -24.14
C GLN A 422 -11.62 20.41 -24.16
N ALA A 423 -12.65 19.59 -23.91
CA ALA A 423 -14.03 20.05 -23.82
C ALA A 423 -14.19 21.13 -22.74
N ARG A 424 -13.55 20.94 -21.59
CA ARG A 424 -13.54 21.95 -20.50
C ARG A 424 -12.87 23.26 -20.93
N ARG A 425 -11.73 23.21 -21.62
CA ARG A 425 -11.06 24.43 -22.14
C ARG A 425 -11.93 25.17 -23.13
N GLY A 426 -12.58 24.44 -24.06
CA GLY A 426 -13.50 25.03 -25.03
C GLY A 426 -14.68 25.72 -24.36
N ALA A 427 -15.28 25.10 -23.35
CA ALA A 427 -16.38 25.70 -22.58
C ALA A 427 -15.94 26.98 -21.84
N THR A 428 -14.73 26.99 -21.24
CA THR A 428 -14.19 28.16 -20.55
C THR A 428 -13.93 29.33 -21.54
N MET A 429 -13.37 29.03 -22.71
CA MET A 429 -13.12 30.04 -23.75
C MET A 429 -14.44 30.62 -24.26
N ALA A 430 -15.46 29.80 -24.50
CA ALA A 430 -16.78 30.25 -24.94
C ALA A 430 -17.42 31.20 -23.92
N SER A 431 -17.34 30.85 -22.62
CA SER A 431 -17.90 31.71 -21.56
C SER A 431 -17.20 33.06 -21.43
N VAL A 432 -15.89 33.12 -21.65
CA VAL A 432 -15.11 34.38 -21.65
C VAL A 432 -15.51 35.26 -22.84
N LEU A 433 -15.70 34.68 -24.03
CA LEU A 433 -16.09 35.42 -25.22
C LEU A 433 -17.53 35.99 -25.13
N THR A 434 -18.43 35.33 -24.42
CA THR A 434 -19.81 35.79 -24.22
C THR A 434 -19.95 36.82 -23.10
N SER A 435 -18.95 36.95 -22.23
CA SER A 435 -18.97 37.90 -21.09
C SER A 435 -18.29 39.24 -21.39
N THR A 436 -17.74 39.44 -22.61
CA THR A 436 -17.20 40.76 -22.99
C THR A 436 -18.37 41.67 -23.38
N PRO A 437 -18.64 42.78 -22.65
CA PRO A 437 -19.69 43.71 -23.06
C PRO A 437 -19.26 44.35 -24.39
N VAL A 438 -20.10 44.25 -25.40
CA VAL A 438 -19.98 45.11 -26.59
C VAL A 438 -20.30 46.53 -26.13
N ASP A 439 -19.24 47.33 -25.97
CA ASP A 439 -19.36 48.75 -25.72
C ASP A 439 -19.98 49.37 -26.99
N ALA A 440 -21.32 49.57 -26.94
CA ALA A 440 -22.04 50.29 -27.97
C ALA A 440 -21.62 51.74 -27.90
N GLY A 441 -20.60 52.09 -28.69
CA GLY A 441 -20.16 53.46 -28.89
C GLY A 441 -21.36 54.37 -29.21
N SER A 442 -21.73 55.19 -28.24
CA SER A 442 -22.67 56.31 -28.42
C SER A 442 -22.07 57.28 -29.44
N GLY A 443 -22.63 57.24 -30.65
CA GLY A 443 -22.35 58.23 -31.67
C GLY A 443 -22.71 59.64 -31.16
N MET A 444 -21.71 60.47 -31.03
CA MET A 444 -21.87 61.92 -30.93
C MET A 444 -22.44 62.44 -32.24
N SER A 445 -23.74 62.81 -32.24
CA SER A 445 -24.31 63.71 -33.25
C SER A 445 -24.04 65.13 -32.82
N GLY A 446 -23.24 65.83 -33.65
CA GLY A 446 -23.00 67.26 -33.50
C GLY A 446 -24.19 68.12 -33.84
N ARG A 447 -24.31 69.19 -33.11
CA ARG A 447 -24.62 70.56 -33.54
C ARG A 447 -24.07 71.55 -32.54
#